data_b3152806243e0fd9bdd9ee0883076988
#
_entry.id   b3152806243e0fd9bdd9ee0883076988
#
_cell.length_a   1.000
_cell.length_b   1.000
_cell.length_c   1.000
_cell.angle_alpha   90.00
_cell.angle_beta   90.00
_cell.angle_gamma   90.00
#
_symmetry.space_group_name_H-M   'P 1'
#
loop_
_entity.id
_entity.type
_entity.pdbx_description
1 polymer ?
#
loop_
_entity_poly.entity_id
_entity_poly.type
_entity_poly.pdbx_seq_one_letter_code
_entity_poly.pdbx_strand_id
1 'polypeptide(L)'
;MKNLISQIRNVTARLPLSRAVIIAMLLGPIAGGVLAYGAVAAQQESNVVTIDNFAFGPKELTIPVGTTVKWINHDDIPHSVVNKDKAFRSKALDTDDSFSFTFASAGTFDYFCGLHPFMMGKVIVK
;
A
#
# COMPACT_ATOMS: atom_id res chain seq x y z
N MET A 1 -23.07 -27.04 -46.82
CA MET A 1 -22.10 -28.14 -46.91
C MET A 1 -21.28 -28.17 -45.65
N LYS A 2 -21.41 -29.29 -44.94
CA LYS A 2 -20.61 -29.84 -43.85
C LYS A 2 -20.30 -28.99 -42.62
N ASN A 3 -21.08 -29.27 -41.62
CA ASN A 3 -20.96 -29.11 -40.18
C ASN A 3 -19.52 -29.34 -39.64
N LEU A 4 -19.09 -28.41 -38.78
CA LEU A 4 -18.00 -28.68 -37.85
C LEU A 4 -18.40 -28.27 -36.42
N ILE A 5 -19.45 -28.92 -35.93
CA ILE A 5 -19.78 -29.05 -34.52
C ILE A 5 -19.11 -30.32 -34.04
N SER A 6 -18.41 -30.30 -32.97
CA SER A 6 -17.88 -31.42 -32.22
C SER A 6 -16.36 -31.35 -32.03
N GLN A 7 -15.96 -30.90 -30.90
CA GLN A 7 -14.87 -31.36 -30.04
C GLN A 7 -14.74 -30.48 -28.79
N ILE A 8 -15.80 -30.41 -27.98
CA ILE A 8 -15.62 -30.02 -26.57
C ILE A 8 -15.34 -31.31 -25.82
N ARG A 9 -14.08 -31.65 -25.63
CA ARG A 9 -13.69 -32.72 -24.72
C ARG A 9 -13.51 -32.16 -23.34
N ASN A 10 -14.43 -32.55 -22.45
CA ASN A 10 -14.34 -32.42 -21.00
C ASN A 10 -13.03 -33.04 -20.49
N VAL A 11 -12.14 -32.20 -20.02
CA VAL A 11 -11.01 -32.63 -19.19
C VAL A 11 -11.42 -32.44 -17.73
N THR A 12 -12.07 -33.46 -17.18
CA THR A 12 -12.24 -33.61 -15.74
C THR A 12 -10.90 -34.04 -15.16
N ALA A 13 -10.13 -33.07 -14.67
CA ALA A 13 -8.94 -33.36 -13.88
C ALA A 13 -9.38 -33.90 -12.51
N ARG A 14 -9.25 -35.21 -12.34
CA ARG A 14 -9.41 -35.90 -11.06
C ARG A 14 -8.20 -35.56 -10.18
N LEU A 15 -8.41 -34.88 -9.07
CA LEU A 15 -7.45 -34.75 -8.00
C LEU A 15 -7.23 -36.12 -7.33
N PRO A 16 -6.00 -36.57 -7.13
CA PRO A 16 -5.75 -37.78 -6.35
C PRO A 16 -5.91 -37.46 -4.85
N LEU A 17 -6.83 -38.16 -4.21
CA LEU A 17 -6.86 -38.25 -2.75
C LEU A 17 -5.62 -39.04 -2.31
N SER A 18 -4.63 -38.35 -1.80
CA SER A 18 -3.47 -38.95 -1.17
C SER A 18 -3.68 -39.02 0.33
N ARG A 19 -4.08 -40.18 0.75
CA ARG A 19 -3.80 -40.93 1.98
C ARG A 19 -3.37 -40.11 3.20
N ALA A 20 -4.29 -40.05 4.14
CA ALA A 20 -4.03 -39.75 5.54
C ALA A 20 -2.98 -40.72 6.10
N VAL A 21 -1.82 -40.21 6.47
CA VAL A 21 -0.89 -40.90 7.35
C VAL A 21 -1.16 -40.37 8.76
N ILE A 22 -1.90 -41.16 9.51
CA ILE A 22 -2.05 -40.99 10.96
C ILE A 22 -0.73 -41.51 11.57
N ILE A 23 0.09 -40.61 12.07
CA ILE A 23 1.16 -40.97 13.01
C ILE A 23 0.76 -40.44 14.37
N ALA A 24 0.42 -41.41 15.22
CA ALA A 24 0.09 -41.20 16.62
C ALA A 24 1.37 -40.95 17.44
N MET A 25 1.22 -40.01 18.36
CA MET A 25 1.81 -39.90 19.71
C MET A 25 3.30 -40.20 19.90
N LEU A 26 3.97 -39.17 20.36
CA LEU A 26 4.77 -39.27 21.59
C LEU A 26 4.71 -37.92 22.32
N LEU A 27 4.18 -37.97 23.52
CA LEU A 27 4.14 -36.91 24.52
C LEU A 27 5.58 -36.58 24.97
N GLY A 28 6.00 -35.31 24.78
CA GLY A 28 7.11 -34.73 25.51
C GLY A 28 6.78 -33.27 25.81
N PRO A 29 6.95 -32.78 27.04
CA PRO A 29 6.71 -31.38 27.34
C PRO A 29 7.91 -30.55 26.83
N ILE A 30 7.73 -29.85 25.73
CA ILE A 30 8.67 -28.81 25.32
C ILE A 30 8.09 -27.49 25.77
N ALA A 31 8.67 -27.01 26.86
CA ALA A 31 8.47 -25.65 27.35
C ALA A 31 8.99 -24.62 26.34
N GLY A 32 8.22 -23.56 26.13
CA GLY A 32 8.71 -22.25 25.80
C GLY A 32 9.22 -22.03 24.38
N GLY A 33 8.38 -21.45 23.55
CA GLY A 33 8.75 -20.87 22.29
C GLY A 33 7.54 -20.28 21.59
N VAL A 34 6.91 -19.31 22.21
CA VAL A 34 5.94 -18.47 21.50
C VAL A 34 6.76 -17.58 20.56
N LEU A 35 7.03 -18.08 19.37
CA LEU A 35 7.45 -17.23 18.26
C LEU A 35 6.29 -16.30 17.95
N ALA A 36 6.42 -15.07 18.43
CA ALA A 36 5.54 -13.98 18.10
C ALA A 36 5.61 -13.71 16.58
N TYR A 37 4.80 -14.41 15.81
CA TYR A 37 4.41 -13.96 14.48
C TYR A 37 3.37 -12.86 14.67
N GLY A 38 3.81 -11.74 15.25
CA GLY A 38 2.99 -10.59 15.53
C GLY A 38 3.34 -9.45 14.61
N ALA A 39 2.37 -9.00 13.85
CA ALA A 39 2.23 -7.63 13.35
C ALA A 39 3.18 -7.15 12.25
N VAL A 40 3.05 -7.70 11.05
CA VAL A 40 3.51 -7.02 9.83
C VAL A 40 2.32 -6.42 9.03
N ALA A 41 1.09 -6.69 9.42
CA ALA A 41 -0.10 -6.29 8.66
C ALA A 41 -0.70 -4.91 9.02
N ALA A 42 -0.20 -4.21 10.06
CA ALA A 42 -0.83 -2.98 10.57
C ALA A 42 -0.15 -1.67 10.15
N GLN A 43 0.87 -1.70 9.30
CA GLN A 43 1.65 -0.49 8.95
C GLN A 43 1.27 0.15 7.60
N GLN A 44 0.31 -0.38 6.89
CA GLN A 44 -0.01 0.11 5.55
C GLN A 44 -0.96 1.31 5.52
N GLU A 45 -1.69 1.58 6.60
CA GLU A 45 -2.57 2.75 6.70
C GLU A 45 -1.88 4.01 7.26
N SER A 46 -0.71 3.87 7.88
CA SER A 46 0.01 4.98 8.51
C SER A 46 0.76 5.90 7.54
N ASN A 47 0.85 5.54 6.26
CA ASN A 47 1.65 6.27 5.26
C ASN A 47 0.77 6.94 4.19
N VAL A 48 -0.48 7.21 4.52
CA VAL A 48 -1.42 7.92 3.66
C VAL A 48 -1.59 9.35 4.16
N VAL A 49 -1.53 10.29 3.23
CA VAL A 49 -1.89 11.69 3.44
C VAL A 49 -3.15 11.97 2.63
N THR A 50 -4.23 12.35 3.28
CA THR A 50 -5.44 12.79 2.61
C THR A 50 -5.34 14.27 2.25
N ILE A 51 -5.90 14.64 1.12
CA ILE A 51 -6.15 16.03 0.72
C ILE A 51 -7.66 16.22 0.85
N ASP A 52 -8.08 17.04 1.78
CA ASP A 52 -9.47 17.28 2.07
C ASP A 52 -9.66 18.69 2.62
N ASN A 53 -10.69 19.38 2.19
CA ASN A 53 -11.02 20.74 2.61
C ASN A 53 -9.80 21.70 2.53
N PHE A 54 -9.06 21.67 1.41
CA PHE A 54 -7.86 22.48 1.16
C PHE A 54 -6.73 22.29 2.19
N ALA A 55 -6.60 21.10 2.74
CA ALA A 55 -5.55 20.75 3.69
C ALA A 55 -4.96 19.37 3.43
N PHE A 56 -3.70 19.18 3.85
CA PHE A 56 -3.08 17.86 3.95
C PHE A 56 -3.29 17.27 5.34
N GLY A 57 -3.78 16.05 5.41
CA GLY A 57 -4.02 15.35 6.67
C GLY A 57 -3.36 13.97 6.73
N PRO A 58 -2.41 13.70 7.63
CA PRO A 58 -1.81 14.63 8.60
C PRO A 58 -0.91 15.69 7.94
N LYS A 59 -0.84 16.88 8.54
CA LYS A 59 0.01 17.97 8.06
C LYS A 59 1.51 17.64 8.19
N GLU A 60 1.88 16.83 9.17
CA GLU A 60 3.23 16.32 9.39
C GLU A 60 3.17 14.81 9.58
N LEU A 61 3.98 14.09 8.83
CA LEU A 61 4.09 12.63 8.85
C LEU A 61 5.53 12.23 9.09
N THR A 62 5.79 11.38 10.10
CA THR A 62 7.10 10.80 10.35
C THR A 62 7.13 9.34 9.92
N ILE A 63 8.12 8.98 9.12
CA ILE A 63 8.27 7.65 8.52
C ILE A 63 9.71 7.15 8.58
N PRO A 64 9.96 5.82 8.58
CA PRO A 64 11.30 5.26 8.35
C PRO A 64 11.76 5.42 6.90
N VAL A 65 13.09 5.43 6.69
CA VAL A 65 13.71 5.37 5.37
C VAL A 65 13.20 4.15 4.59
N GLY A 66 12.96 4.32 3.30
CA GLY A 66 12.43 3.28 2.39
C GLY A 66 10.91 3.20 2.34
N THR A 67 10.21 4.03 3.12
CA THR A 67 8.73 4.05 3.13
C THR A 67 8.18 4.77 1.91
N THR A 68 7.10 4.24 1.35
CA THR A 68 6.28 4.89 0.32
C THR A 68 5.11 5.61 0.99
N VAL A 69 4.97 6.91 0.73
CA VAL A 69 3.81 7.70 1.13
C VAL A 69 2.87 7.85 -0.05
N LYS A 70 1.57 7.75 0.21
CA LYS A 70 0.51 7.95 -0.77
C LYS A 70 -0.32 9.16 -0.39
N TRP A 71 -0.49 10.10 -1.31
CA TRP A 71 -1.44 11.22 -1.21
C TRP A 71 -2.70 10.88 -1.99
N ILE A 72 -3.87 11.14 -1.41
CA ILE A 72 -5.18 10.90 -2.06
C ILE A 72 -5.99 12.18 -1.96
N ASN A 73 -6.52 12.65 -3.09
CA ASN A 73 -7.39 13.81 -3.13
C ASN A 73 -8.85 13.39 -2.89
N HIS A 74 -9.46 13.89 -1.80
CA HIS A 74 -10.88 13.70 -1.48
C HIS A 74 -11.71 14.99 -1.68
N ASP A 75 -11.06 16.11 -2.09
CA ASP A 75 -11.79 17.30 -2.48
C ASP A 75 -12.45 17.13 -3.87
N ASP A 76 -13.45 17.91 -4.15
CA ASP A 76 -14.15 17.99 -5.43
C ASP A 76 -13.45 18.91 -6.46
N ILE A 77 -12.25 19.41 -6.12
CA ILE A 77 -11.40 20.23 -6.97
C ILE A 77 -9.99 19.64 -7.09
N PRO A 78 -9.24 19.96 -8.16
CA PRO A 78 -7.89 19.45 -8.34
C PRO A 78 -6.90 20.04 -7.34
N HIS A 79 -6.00 19.18 -6.85
CA HIS A 79 -4.83 19.54 -6.06
C HIS A 79 -3.55 18.94 -6.65
N SER A 80 -2.39 19.31 -6.12
CA SER A 80 -1.13 18.69 -6.47
C SER A 80 -0.19 18.64 -5.27
N VAL A 81 0.86 17.83 -5.37
CA VAL A 81 1.87 17.66 -4.33
C VAL A 81 3.21 18.04 -4.92
N VAL A 82 3.84 19.08 -4.39
CA VAL A 82 5.11 19.62 -4.91
C VAL A 82 6.10 19.81 -3.76
N ASN A 83 7.21 19.08 -3.78
CA ASN A 83 8.28 19.28 -2.80
C ASN A 83 9.04 20.58 -3.09
N LYS A 84 9.39 21.34 -2.04
CA LYS A 84 10.11 22.62 -2.16
C LYS A 84 11.47 22.46 -2.82
N ASP A 85 12.18 21.36 -2.54
CA ASP A 85 13.51 21.05 -3.07
C ASP A 85 13.47 20.23 -4.37
N LYS A 86 12.29 20.07 -4.96
CA LYS A 86 12.05 19.39 -6.23
C LYS A 86 12.36 17.89 -6.24
N ALA A 87 12.41 17.24 -5.06
CA ALA A 87 12.62 15.79 -4.97
C ALA A 87 11.44 14.99 -5.55
N PHE A 88 10.23 15.54 -5.49
CA PHE A 88 9.03 14.94 -6.09
C PHE A 88 8.01 16.00 -6.51
N ARG A 89 7.19 15.63 -7.48
CA ARG A 89 6.06 16.44 -7.95
C ARG A 89 5.00 15.54 -8.57
N SER A 90 3.75 15.70 -8.16
CA SER A 90 2.60 15.09 -8.84
C SER A 90 2.15 15.93 -10.05
N LYS A 91 1.39 15.31 -10.95
CA LYS A 91 0.43 16.02 -11.81
C LYS A 91 -0.70 16.63 -10.95
N ALA A 92 -1.64 17.33 -11.57
CA ALA A 92 -2.91 17.64 -10.92
C ALA A 92 -3.63 16.32 -10.60
N LEU A 93 -4.14 16.20 -9.39
CA LEU A 93 -4.92 15.08 -8.88
C LEU A 93 -6.38 15.53 -8.82
N ASP A 94 -7.22 14.94 -9.66
CA ASP A 94 -8.67 15.11 -9.58
C ASP A 94 -9.22 14.35 -8.35
N THR A 95 -10.53 14.46 -8.09
CA THR A 95 -11.19 13.74 -7.00
C THR A 95 -10.89 12.24 -7.08
N ASP A 96 -10.50 11.63 -5.97
CA ASP A 96 -10.09 10.23 -5.80
C ASP A 96 -8.78 9.83 -6.52
N ASP A 97 -8.13 10.75 -7.24
CA ASP A 97 -6.80 10.52 -7.77
C ASP A 97 -5.76 10.44 -6.65
N SER A 98 -4.68 9.73 -6.91
CA SER A 98 -3.59 9.57 -5.95
C SER A 98 -2.21 9.71 -6.59
N PHE A 99 -1.23 10.06 -5.73
CA PHE A 99 0.18 10.12 -6.04
C PHE A 99 0.97 9.39 -4.96
N SER A 100 2.03 8.70 -5.33
CA SER A 100 2.89 8.01 -4.37
C SER A 100 4.36 8.34 -4.61
N PHE A 101 5.14 8.44 -3.53
CA PHE A 101 6.58 8.65 -3.59
C PHE A 101 7.28 7.83 -2.50
N THR A 102 8.42 7.18 -2.85
CA THR A 102 9.24 6.39 -1.93
C THR A 102 10.43 7.22 -1.44
N PHE A 103 10.57 7.36 -0.13
CA PHE A 103 11.63 8.13 0.51
C PHE A 103 12.85 7.26 0.80
N ALA A 104 13.85 7.32 -0.07
CA ALA A 104 15.06 6.47 0.02
C ALA A 104 16.13 7.00 0.98
N SER A 105 16.02 8.22 1.49
CA SER A 105 16.98 8.84 2.40
C SER A 105 16.33 9.59 3.54
N ALA A 106 17.02 9.66 4.67
CA ALA A 106 16.58 10.45 5.82
C ALA A 106 16.60 11.96 5.49
N GLY A 107 15.70 12.71 6.10
CA GLY A 107 15.61 14.16 5.93
C GLY A 107 14.21 14.70 6.20
N THR A 108 14.06 15.99 6.03
CA THR A 108 12.79 16.71 6.14
C THR A 108 12.37 17.20 4.76
N PHE A 109 11.19 16.81 4.32
CA PHE A 109 10.65 17.11 2.99
C PHE A 109 9.41 17.98 3.12
N ASP A 110 9.60 19.29 3.04
CA ASP A 110 8.49 20.24 2.97
C ASP A 110 7.84 20.21 1.58
N TYR A 111 6.53 20.22 1.54
CA TYR A 111 5.77 20.24 0.30
C TYR A 111 4.54 21.14 0.40
N PHE A 112 3.98 21.47 -0.75
CA PHE A 112 2.81 22.34 -0.88
C PHE A 112 1.95 21.91 -2.08
N CYS A 113 0.73 22.43 -2.14
CA CYS A 113 -0.10 22.28 -3.34
C CYS A 113 0.30 23.32 -4.39
N GLY A 114 0.71 22.88 -5.59
CA GLY A 114 1.11 23.78 -6.66
C GLY A 114 -0.01 24.65 -7.21
N LEU A 115 -1.29 24.28 -6.99
CA LEU A 115 -2.48 25.03 -7.38
C LEU A 115 -2.96 25.96 -6.27
N HIS A 116 -2.70 25.61 -4.99
CA HIS A 116 -3.09 26.34 -3.81
C HIS A 116 -1.89 26.44 -2.84
N PRO A 117 -0.92 27.35 -3.05
CA PRO A 117 0.37 27.32 -2.36
C PRO A 117 0.33 27.53 -0.84
N PHE A 118 -0.81 27.99 -0.30
CA PHE A 118 -1.03 28.10 1.16
C PHE A 118 -1.24 26.74 1.84
N MET A 119 -1.61 25.70 1.08
CA MET A 119 -1.69 24.33 1.57
C MET A 119 -0.29 23.74 1.67
N MET A 120 0.17 23.48 2.87
CA MET A 120 1.52 22.99 3.15
C MET A 120 1.48 21.75 4.03
N GLY A 121 2.43 20.85 3.79
CA GLY A 121 2.66 19.65 4.58
C GLY A 121 4.15 19.33 4.68
N LYS A 122 4.48 18.31 5.48
CA LYS A 122 5.85 17.89 5.75
C LYS A 122 5.93 16.39 5.95
N VAL A 123 6.95 15.77 5.37
CA VAL A 123 7.35 14.39 5.70
C VAL A 123 8.72 14.41 6.37
N ILE A 124 8.83 13.79 7.54
CA ILE A 124 10.08 13.60 8.27
C ILE A 124 10.48 12.14 8.14
N VAL A 125 11.65 11.89 7.58
CA VAL A 125 12.20 10.56 7.33
C VAL A 125 13.37 10.29 8.27
N LYS A 126 13.31 9.21 9.06
CA LYS A 126 14.30 8.84 10.08
C LYS A 126 14.85 7.43 9.87
#